data_37d46d71461e001ee870c8ba05139ff7
#
_entry.id   37d46d71461e001ee870c8ba05139ff7
#
_cell.length_a   1.000
_cell.length_b   1.000
_cell.length_c   1.000
_cell.angle_alpha   90.00
_cell.angle_beta   90.00
_cell.angle_gamma   90.00
#
_symmetry.space_group_name_H-M   'P 1'
#
loop_
_entity.id
_entity.type
_entity.pdbx_description
1 polymer ?
#
loop_
_entity_poly.entity_id
_entity_poly.type
_entity_poly.pdbx_seq_one_letter_code
_entity_poly.pdbx_strand_id
1 'polypeptide(L)'
;MKILLMIGTVLCFGSSICFAESWTGKLVDSACIDRQGGNPPQQKTQNTCAPSRSTTNFAVRTEDGRILRLDSTGNAKAAEMMHTSESSKTNEGTMVILTGTQEGRVVRVESIELQDQK
;
A
#
# COMPACT_ATOMS: atom_id res chain seq x y z
N MET A 1 -63.30 -8.70 1.12
CA MET A 1 -62.06 -8.64 1.89
C MET A 1 -60.89 -8.34 0.94
N LYS A 2 -60.43 -7.15 0.98
CA LYS A 2 -59.26 -6.78 0.19
C LYS A 2 -58.05 -6.93 1.09
N ILE A 3 -57.23 -7.90 0.79
CA ILE A 3 -55.93 -8.06 1.44
C ILE A 3 -54.96 -7.07 0.76
N LEU A 4 -54.67 -5.99 1.45
CA LEU A 4 -53.62 -5.08 1.02
C LEU A 4 -52.28 -5.74 1.31
N LEU A 5 -51.71 -6.32 0.28
CA LEU A 5 -50.31 -6.73 0.32
C LEU A 5 -49.45 -5.46 0.26
N MET A 6 -49.06 -4.99 1.42
CA MET A 6 -48.01 -4.01 1.51
C MET A 6 -46.71 -4.70 1.12
N ILE A 7 -46.32 -4.56 -0.12
CA ILE A 7 -44.99 -4.92 -0.56
C ILE A 7 -44.06 -3.84 0.00
N GLY A 8 -43.50 -4.16 1.14
CA GLY A 8 -42.44 -3.34 1.68
C GLY A 8 -41.26 -3.41 0.75
N THR A 9 -41.04 -2.37 -0.03
CA THR A 9 -39.82 -2.20 -0.79
C THR A 9 -38.69 -1.97 0.21
N VAL A 10 -37.98 -3.02 0.54
CA VAL A 10 -36.73 -2.89 1.30
C VAL A 10 -35.76 -2.23 0.35
N LEU A 11 -35.59 -0.91 0.47
CA LEU A 11 -34.49 -0.21 -0.10
C LEU A 11 -33.24 -0.69 0.62
N CYS A 12 -32.59 -1.68 0.04
CA CYS A 12 -31.20 -1.96 0.39
C CYS A 12 -30.38 -0.75 -0.02
N PHE A 13 -30.21 0.19 0.89
CA PHE A 13 -29.11 1.11 0.79
C PHE A 13 -27.85 0.26 0.89
N GLY A 14 -27.31 -0.09 -0.28
CA GLY A 14 -26.00 -0.73 -0.35
C GLY A 14 -24.98 0.24 0.22
N SER A 15 -24.78 0.16 1.51
CA SER A 15 -23.59 0.71 2.10
C SER A 15 -22.44 -0.04 1.46
N SER A 16 -21.77 0.61 0.52
CA SER A 16 -20.50 0.11 0.03
C SER A 16 -19.56 0.12 1.22
N ILE A 17 -19.55 -0.96 1.96
CA ILE A 17 -18.58 -1.12 3.04
C ILE A 17 -17.26 -1.34 2.33
N CYS A 18 -16.48 -0.24 2.18
CA CYS A 18 -15.12 -0.33 1.71
C CYS A 18 -14.31 -0.97 2.83
N PHE A 19 -14.13 -2.29 2.76
CA PHE A 19 -13.24 -2.97 3.67
C PHE A 19 -11.81 -2.57 3.33
N ALA A 20 -11.05 -2.18 4.33
CA ALA A 20 -9.61 -2.03 4.18
C ALA A 20 -9.00 -3.37 3.77
N GLU A 21 -8.16 -3.32 2.76
CA GLU A 21 -7.38 -4.48 2.33
C GLU A 21 -5.98 -4.41 2.92
N SER A 22 -5.33 -5.55 3.02
CA SER A 22 -3.95 -5.62 3.47
C SER A 22 -3.09 -6.25 2.38
N TRP A 23 -1.92 -5.67 2.18
CA TRP A 23 -0.92 -6.15 1.23
C TRP A 23 0.41 -6.28 1.95
N THR A 24 1.14 -7.31 1.60
CA THR A 24 2.52 -7.50 2.08
C THR A 24 3.47 -7.32 0.92
N GLY A 25 4.51 -6.55 1.12
CA GLY A 25 5.49 -6.31 0.08
C GLY A 25 6.68 -5.52 0.56
N LYS A 26 7.57 -5.20 -0.37
CA LYS A 26 8.75 -4.40 -0.09
C LYS A 26 8.43 -2.92 -0.22
N LEU A 27 8.84 -2.15 0.78
CA LEU A 27 8.78 -0.70 0.71
C LEU A 27 9.87 -0.22 -0.25
N VAL A 28 9.49 0.60 -1.21
CA VAL A 28 10.40 1.12 -2.24
C VAL A 28 10.27 2.63 -2.37
N ASP A 29 11.29 3.26 -2.92
CA ASP A 29 11.29 4.67 -3.26
C ASP A 29 10.51 4.88 -4.57
N SER A 30 9.40 5.58 -4.49
CA SER A 30 8.52 5.82 -5.64
C SER A 30 9.21 6.65 -6.73
N ALA A 31 10.01 7.64 -6.35
CA ALA A 31 10.74 8.45 -7.32
C ALA A 31 11.78 7.62 -8.10
N CYS A 32 12.42 6.67 -7.42
CA CYS A 32 13.33 5.74 -8.08
C CYS A 32 12.61 4.87 -9.10
N ILE A 33 11.43 4.35 -8.76
CA ILE A 33 10.60 3.57 -9.68
C ILE A 33 10.22 4.41 -10.91
N ASP A 34 9.87 5.67 -10.73
CA ASP A 34 9.53 6.55 -11.84
C ASP A 34 10.71 6.80 -12.77
N ARG A 35 11.92 6.94 -12.22
CA ARG A 35 13.13 7.09 -13.03
C ARG A 35 13.43 5.85 -13.87
N GLN A 36 12.96 4.69 -13.44
CA GLN A 36 13.10 3.44 -14.19
C GLN A 36 11.98 3.23 -15.23
N GLY A 37 11.12 4.22 -15.44
CA GLY A 37 10.03 4.17 -16.40
C GLY A 37 8.83 3.36 -15.92
N GLY A 38 8.73 3.09 -14.62
CA GLY A 38 7.60 2.36 -14.03
C GLY A 38 7.59 0.87 -14.33
N ASN A 39 8.56 0.36 -15.09
CA ASN A 39 8.66 -1.05 -15.41
C ASN A 39 9.23 -1.83 -14.21
N PRO A 40 8.79 -3.09 -14.02
CA PRO A 40 9.43 -3.92 -13.02
C PRO A 40 10.93 -4.03 -13.34
N PRO A 41 11.80 -3.88 -12.33
CA PRO A 41 13.23 -3.93 -12.57
C PRO A 41 13.62 -5.30 -13.09
N GLN A 42 14.49 -5.32 -14.09
CA GLN A 42 15.12 -6.53 -14.55
C GLN A 42 15.94 -7.14 -13.43
N GLN A 43 16.19 -8.42 -13.49
CA GLN A 43 16.76 -9.21 -12.38
C GLN A 43 18.01 -8.61 -11.74
N LYS A 44 18.78 -7.82 -12.48
CA LYS A 44 20.01 -7.22 -11.97
C LYS A 44 19.80 -5.94 -11.18
N THR A 45 18.59 -5.38 -11.17
CA THR A 45 18.30 -4.09 -10.57
C THR A 45 17.27 -4.17 -9.45
N GLN A 46 17.04 -5.36 -8.92
CA GLN A 46 15.99 -5.61 -7.94
C GLN A 46 16.12 -4.80 -6.65
N ASN A 47 17.33 -4.35 -6.32
CA ASN A 47 17.60 -3.67 -5.07
C ASN A 47 17.78 -2.18 -5.22
N THR A 48 17.58 -1.63 -6.43
CA THR A 48 17.97 -0.25 -6.71
C THR A 48 17.01 0.80 -6.21
N CYS A 49 15.84 0.42 -5.77
CA CYS A 49 14.83 1.36 -5.29
C CYS A 49 14.53 1.22 -3.81
N ALA A 50 15.48 0.73 -3.02
CA ALA A 50 15.34 0.67 -1.58
C ALA A 50 15.19 2.08 -1.01
N PRO A 51 14.25 2.31 -0.07
CA PRO A 51 14.06 3.62 0.52
C PRO A 51 15.22 3.98 1.44
N SER A 52 15.47 5.29 1.57
CA SER A 52 16.44 5.84 2.49
C SER A 52 15.76 6.82 3.44
N ARG A 53 16.53 7.41 4.35
CA ARG A 53 16.00 8.45 5.25
C ARG A 53 15.60 9.72 4.51
N SER A 54 16.09 9.92 3.30
CA SER A 54 15.74 11.08 2.47
C SER A 54 14.55 10.82 1.55
N THR A 55 14.05 9.59 1.49
CA THR A 55 12.88 9.26 0.67
C THR A 55 11.64 9.94 1.20
N THR A 56 10.91 10.61 0.33
CA THR A 56 9.67 11.32 0.69
C THR A 56 8.43 10.70 0.06
N ASN A 57 8.59 9.98 -1.04
CA ASN A 57 7.49 9.29 -1.71
C ASN A 57 7.79 7.80 -1.74
N PHE A 58 6.86 7.03 -1.27
CA PHE A 58 7.01 5.59 -1.11
C PHE A 58 5.98 4.84 -1.92
N ALA A 59 6.32 3.61 -2.25
CA ALA A 59 5.40 2.63 -2.81
C ALA A 59 5.69 1.27 -2.18
N VAL A 60 4.79 0.33 -2.36
CA VAL A 60 4.98 -1.05 -1.93
C VAL A 60 4.96 -1.92 -3.17
N ARG A 61 6.00 -2.73 -3.35
CA ARG A 61 6.06 -3.75 -4.39
C ARG A 61 5.56 -5.05 -3.81
N THR A 62 4.40 -5.51 -4.27
CA THR A 62 3.81 -6.77 -3.85
C THR A 62 4.56 -7.96 -4.46
N GLU A 63 4.31 -9.15 -3.93
CA GLU A 63 4.96 -10.37 -4.43
C GLU A 63 4.60 -10.69 -5.87
N ASP A 64 3.42 -10.29 -6.33
CA ASP A 64 2.98 -10.45 -7.72
C ASP A 64 3.52 -9.36 -8.65
N GLY A 65 4.38 -8.48 -8.16
CA GLY A 65 5.06 -7.47 -8.96
C GLY A 65 4.30 -6.16 -9.14
N ARG A 66 3.15 -5.99 -8.48
CA ARG A 66 2.41 -4.73 -8.54
C ARG A 66 3.09 -3.66 -7.70
N ILE A 67 3.00 -2.42 -8.18
CA ILE A 67 3.49 -1.26 -7.46
C ILE A 67 2.28 -0.49 -6.92
N LEU A 68 2.16 -0.42 -5.61
CA LEU A 68 1.11 0.31 -4.92
C LEU A 68 1.69 1.59 -4.35
N ARG A 69 1.31 2.74 -4.93
CA ARG A 69 1.77 4.03 -4.45
C ARG A 69 1.00 4.44 -3.21
N LEU A 70 1.68 5.04 -2.26
CA LEU A 70 1.06 5.52 -1.03
C LEU A 70 0.53 6.94 -1.22
N ASP A 71 -0.57 7.25 -0.55
CA ASP A 71 -1.07 8.62 -0.45
C ASP A 71 -0.19 9.46 0.49
N SER A 72 -0.55 10.73 0.69
CA SER A 72 0.25 11.62 1.55
C SER A 72 0.35 11.13 2.99
N THR A 73 -0.72 10.56 3.52
CA THR A 73 -0.74 9.97 4.87
C THR A 73 0.20 8.77 4.94
N GLY A 74 0.16 7.90 3.94
CA GLY A 74 1.02 6.74 3.86
C GLY A 74 2.49 7.12 3.72
N ASN A 75 2.79 8.12 2.90
CA ASN A 75 4.15 8.63 2.76
C ASN A 75 4.69 9.17 4.09
N ALA A 76 3.89 9.90 4.84
CA ALA A 76 4.30 10.42 6.15
C ALA A 76 4.55 9.29 7.15
N LYS A 77 3.69 8.29 7.18
CA LYS A 77 3.87 7.13 8.06
C LYS A 77 5.11 6.32 7.69
N ALA A 78 5.35 6.11 6.41
CA ALA A 78 6.53 5.39 5.93
C ALA A 78 7.82 6.16 6.26
N ALA A 79 7.82 7.46 6.06
CA ALA A 79 8.97 8.30 6.39
C ALA A 79 9.29 8.24 7.89
N GLU A 80 8.27 8.34 8.75
CA GLU A 80 8.46 8.20 10.19
C GLU A 80 9.04 6.84 10.55
N MET A 81 8.53 5.78 9.94
CA MET A 81 9.04 4.43 10.16
C MET A 81 10.50 4.31 9.77
N MET A 82 10.91 4.92 8.65
CA MET A 82 12.31 4.92 8.21
C MET A 82 13.22 5.70 9.15
N HIS A 83 12.71 6.74 9.79
CA HIS A 83 13.49 7.53 10.74
C HIS A 83 13.62 6.84 12.11
N THR A 84 12.64 6.07 12.52
CA THR A 84 12.63 5.45 13.84
C THR A 84 13.17 4.03 13.84
N SER A 85 13.23 3.38 12.70
CA SER A 85 13.63 1.98 12.58
C SER A 85 15.08 1.87 12.16
N GLU A 86 15.87 1.11 12.91
CA GLU A 86 17.22 0.73 12.50
C GLU A 86 17.25 -0.39 11.46
N SER A 87 16.09 -0.94 11.14
CA SER A 87 15.99 -2.04 10.18
C SER A 87 16.34 -1.64 8.75
N SER A 88 16.56 -0.36 8.50
CA SER A 88 17.04 0.14 7.21
C SER A 88 18.43 -0.37 6.83
N LYS A 89 19.05 -1.16 7.68
CA LYS A 89 20.39 -1.70 7.44
C LYS A 89 20.41 -2.97 6.61
N THR A 90 19.25 -3.54 6.28
CA THR A 90 19.22 -4.74 5.44
C THR A 90 19.24 -4.33 3.98
N ASN A 91 20.20 -4.82 3.23
CA ASN A 91 20.34 -4.57 1.80
C ASN A 91 19.19 -5.17 0.97
N GLU A 92 18.30 -5.89 1.58
CA GLU A 92 17.19 -6.59 0.93
C GLU A 92 15.89 -5.79 0.90
N GLY A 93 15.91 -4.57 1.44
CA GLY A 93 14.73 -3.73 1.53
C GLY A 93 13.89 -4.07 2.77
N THR A 94 12.89 -3.25 3.00
CA THR A 94 12.04 -3.35 4.18
C THR A 94 10.71 -3.97 3.79
N MET A 95 10.39 -5.12 4.39
CA MET A 95 9.09 -5.76 4.21
C MET A 95 8.08 -5.09 5.14
N VAL A 96 6.94 -4.74 4.57
CA VAL A 96 5.88 -4.07 5.30
C VAL A 96 4.52 -4.72 5.04
N ILE A 97 3.62 -4.54 5.98
CA ILE A 97 2.20 -4.84 5.82
C ILE A 97 1.47 -3.51 5.69
N LEU A 98 0.89 -3.28 4.53
CA LEU A 98 0.16 -2.07 4.20
C LEU A 98 -1.34 -2.36 4.31
N THR A 99 -2.05 -1.55 5.06
CA THR A 99 -3.51 -1.65 5.18
C THR A 99 -4.14 -0.35 4.72
N GLY A 100 -5.15 -0.46 3.88
CA GLY A 100 -5.86 0.71 3.36
C GLY A 100 -6.83 0.34 2.27
N THR A 101 -7.21 1.34 1.51
CA THR A 101 -8.16 1.20 0.39
C THR A 101 -7.47 1.59 -0.91
N GLN A 102 -7.51 0.72 -1.89
CA GLN A 102 -6.92 1.01 -3.20
C GLN A 102 -7.85 1.89 -4.02
N GLU A 103 -7.32 3.01 -4.50
CA GLU A 103 -7.99 3.93 -5.41
C GLU A 103 -7.12 4.07 -6.67
N GLY A 104 -7.42 3.26 -7.70
CA GLY A 104 -6.58 3.22 -8.89
C GLY A 104 -5.19 2.66 -8.56
N ARG A 105 -4.15 3.46 -8.80
CA ARG A 105 -2.75 3.09 -8.51
C ARG A 105 -2.27 3.55 -7.15
N VAL A 106 -3.11 4.26 -6.42
CA VAL A 106 -2.77 4.83 -5.12
C VAL A 106 -3.54 4.11 -4.03
N VAL A 107 -2.90 3.87 -2.92
CA VAL A 107 -3.54 3.31 -1.73
C VAL A 107 -3.75 4.43 -0.72
N ARG A 108 -4.99 4.58 -0.30
CA ARG A 108 -5.31 5.43 0.85
C ARG A 108 -4.94 4.64 2.10
N VAL A 109 -3.83 5.00 2.70
CA VAL A 109 -3.22 4.21 3.77
C VAL A 109 -3.91 4.47 5.10
N GLU A 110 -4.31 3.41 5.78
CA GLU A 110 -4.78 3.44 7.15
C GLU A 110 -3.65 3.10 8.12
N SER A 111 -2.86 2.10 7.78
CA SER A 111 -1.69 1.73 8.59
C SER A 111 -0.61 1.11 7.72
N ILE A 112 0.62 1.23 8.18
CA ILE A 112 1.77 0.56 7.61
C ILE A 112 2.61 0.02 8.78
N GLU A 113 2.96 -1.24 8.71
CA GLU A 113 3.69 -1.91 9.78
C GLU A 113 4.87 -2.66 9.19
N LEU A 114 5.96 -2.72 9.95
CA LEU A 114 7.09 -3.56 9.59
C LEU A 114 6.70 -5.02 9.75
N GLN A 115 6.95 -5.81 8.72
CA GLN A 115 6.84 -7.25 8.85
C GLN A 115 8.08 -7.78 9.56
N ASP A 116 7.84 -8.43 10.67
CA ASP A 116 8.91 -9.03 11.46
C ASP A 116 9.43 -10.25 10.71
N GLN A 117 10.65 -10.18 10.24
CA GLN A 117 11.32 -11.31 9.60
C GLN A 117 12.19 -12.01 10.62
N LYS A 118 11.71 -13.14 11.06
CA LYS A 118 12.54 -14.07 11.79
C LYS A 118 13.18 -15.07 10.85
#